data_2e854477f634285d1ddef3d926a02082
#
_entry.id   2e854477f634285d1ddef3d926a02082
#
_cell.length_a   1.000
_cell.length_b   1.000
_cell.length_c   1.000
_cell.angle_alpha   90.00
_cell.angle_beta   90.00
_cell.angle_gamma   90.00
#
_symmetry.space_group_name_H-M   'P 1'
#
loop_
_entity.id
_entity.type
_entity.pdbx_description
1 polymer ?
#
loop_
_entity_poly.entity_id
_entity_poly.type
_entity_poly.pdbx_seq_one_letter_code
_entity_poly.pdbx_strand_id
1 'polypeptide(L)'
;MKVKDQKKYLMNCIRDLFPDLRAAELYVERKLMDKYRALVERRKRFMRKAYLNNFDYFATFTYADDKHTEEDFKKKLANTLKHFANRKGWKYMGVWERGGENNRLHFHALLKAPEGTMPGELIEVTDFNIKTHRQKKTVQNTFFNKKFGRSDFEKIIKKPRAYLSAVEYILKYISKTGERIVYSRGLPMYIISDINSEDVLCRTGLEDKKLVLYDKFGCWDEGEYLGAMSEETKKRMRSTTS
;
A
#
# COMPACT_ATOMS: atom_id res chain seq x y z
N MET A 1 -10.02 -16.67 -8.24
CA MET A 1 -10.50 -18.03 -7.86
C MET A 1 -11.05 -17.96 -6.44
N LYS A 2 -12.26 -18.44 -6.19
CA LYS A 2 -12.87 -18.47 -4.85
C LYS A 2 -12.09 -19.42 -3.95
N VAL A 3 -12.14 -19.23 -2.62
CA VAL A 3 -11.40 -20.10 -1.65
C VAL A 3 -11.76 -21.58 -1.82
N LYS A 4 -13.04 -21.88 -2.06
CA LYS A 4 -13.52 -23.25 -2.32
C LYS A 4 -12.85 -23.88 -3.54
N ASP A 5 -12.69 -23.11 -4.61
CA ASP A 5 -12.05 -23.59 -5.85
C ASP A 5 -10.54 -23.77 -5.65
N GLN A 6 -9.90 -22.92 -4.84
CA GLN A 6 -8.49 -23.07 -4.46
C GLN A 6 -8.27 -24.35 -3.63
N LYS A 7 -9.16 -24.63 -2.66
CA LYS A 7 -9.08 -25.86 -1.87
C LYS A 7 -9.19 -27.08 -2.77
N LYS A 8 -10.19 -27.12 -3.64
CA LYS A 8 -10.40 -28.21 -4.59
C LYS A 8 -9.19 -28.42 -5.51
N TYR A 9 -8.67 -27.33 -6.09
CA TYR A 9 -7.49 -27.41 -6.95
C TYR A 9 -6.26 -27.96 -6.22
N LEU A 10 -5.94 -27.42 -5.03
CA LEU A 10 -4.81 -27.91 -4.24
C LEU A 10 -4.99 -29.37 -3.82
N MET A 11 -6.19 -29.78 -3.42
CA MET A 11 -6.47 -31.18 -3.11
C MET A 11 -6.17 -32.12 -4.30
N ASN A 12 -6.60 -31.72 -5.50
CA ASN A 12 -6.32 -32.51 -6.70
C ASN A 12 -4.81 -32.63 -7.01
N CYS A 13 -4.04 -31.58 -6.70
CA CYS A 13 -2.59 -31.58 -6.96
C CYS A 13 -1.77 -32.41 -5.98
N ILE A 14 -2.25 -32.62 -4.75
CA ILE A 14 -1.42 -33.23 -3.69
C ILE A 14 -1.98 -34.51 -3.09
N ARG A 15 -3.19 -34.92 -3.48
CA ARG A 15 -3.89 -36.09 -2.92
C ARG A 15 -3.02 -37.33 -2.87
N ASP A 16 -2.29 -37.57 -3.95
CA ASP A 16 -1.48 -38.78 -4.12
C ASP A 16 -0.14 -38.72 -3.35
N LEU A 17 0.18 -37.59 -2.77
CA LEU A 17 1.38 -37.36 -1.96
C LEU A 17 1.17 -37.68 -0.47
N PHE A 18 -0.07 -37.99 -0.07
CA PHE A 18 -0.43 -38.22 1.32
C PHE A 18 -0.99 -39.65 1.52
N PRO A 19 -0.71 -40.27 2.68
CA PRO A 19 -1.16 -41.62 2.95
C PRO A 19 -2.68 -41.75 3.03
N ASP A 20 -3.37 -40.68 3.43
CA ASP A 20 -4.81 -40.65 3.50
C ASP A 20 -5.39 -39.27 3.13
N LEU A 21 -6.69 -39.26 2.80
CA LEU A 21 -7.41 -38.08 2.37
C LEU A 21 -7.46 -36.99 3.46
N ARG A 22 -7.57 -37.38 4.72
CA ARG A 22 -7.68 -36.48 5.86
C ARG A 22 -6.37 -35.72 6.10
N ALA A 23 -5.24 -36.42 5.98
CA ALA A 23 -3.92 -35.77 6.05
C ALA A 23 -3.71 -34.77 4.93
N ALA A 24 -4.13 -35.09 3.71
CA ALA A 24 -4.11 -34.14 2.58
C ALA A 24 -5.00 -32.92 2.83
N GLU A 25 -6.22 -33.13 3.35
CA GLU A 25 -7.13 -31.99 3.69
C GLU A 25 -6.55 -31.07 4.75
N LEU A 26 -6.03 -31.59 5.85
CA LEU A 26 -5.41 -30.82 6.91
C LEU A 26 -4.21 -30.00 6.40
N TYR A 27 -3.40 -30.60 5.54
CA TYR A 27 -2.29 -29.88 4.90
C TYR A 27 -2.77 -28.71 4.04
N VAL A 28 -3.77 -28.93 3.18
CA VAL A 28 -4.33 -27.88 2.32
C VAL A 28 -4.95 -26.76 3.16
N GLU A 29 -5.71 -27.10 4.19
CA GLU A 29 -6.32 -26.11 5.08
C GLU A 29 -5.26 -25.27 5.78
N ARG A 30 -4.21 -25.88 6.30
CA ARG A 30 -3.08 -25.17 6.91
C ARG A 30 -2.41 -24.21 5.92
N LYS A 31 -2.13 -24.68 4.69
CA LYS A 31 -1.53 -23.84 3.63
C LYS A 31 -2.42 -22.66 3.23
N LEU A 32 -3.74 -22.86 3.16
CA LEU A 32 -4.69 -21.77 2.90
C LEU A 32 -4.74 -20.76 4.05
N MET A 33 -4.70 -21.23 5.29
CA MET A 33 -4.65 -20.38 6.48
C MET A 33 -3.36 -19.57 6.53
N ASP A 34 -2.20 -20.18 6.26
CA ASP A 34 -0.91 -19.49 6.23
C ASP A 34 -0.89 -18.42 5.13
N LYS A 35 -1.42 -18.74 3.95
CA LYS A 35 -1.59 -17.77 2.86
C LYS A 35 -2.48 -16.59 3.25
N TYR A 36 -3.58 -16.86 3.94
CA TYR A 36 -4.49 -15.82 4.43
C TYR A 36 -3.82 -14.93 5.49
N ARG A 37 -3.13 -15.53 6.47
CA ARG A 37 -2.36 -14.79 7.48
C ARG A 37 -1.30 -13.90 6.83
N ALA A 38 -0.54 -14.43 5.88
CA ALA A 38 0.46 -13.65 5.14
C ALA A 38 -0.16 -12.46 4.40
N LEU A 39 -1.34 -12.63 3.82
CA LEU A 39 -2.08 -11.54 3.17
C LEU A 39 -2.53 -10.47 4.18
N VAL A 40 -3.07 -10.87 5.32
CA VAL A 40 -3.49 -9.96 6.40
C VAL A 40 -2.29 -9.15 6.89
N GLU A 41 -1.14 -9.79 7.14
CA GLU A 41 0.07 -9.10 7.58
C GLU A 41 0.64 -8.16 6.50
N ARG A 42 0.54 -8.53 5.23
CA ARG A 42 0.89 -7.63 4.10
C ARG A 42 0.03 -6.37 4.10
N ARG A 43 -1.29 -6.53 4.28
CA ARG A 43 -2.24 -5.40 4.34
C ARG A 43 -1.95 -4.50 5.53
N LYS A 44 -1.74 -5.06 6.71
CA LYS A 44 -1.39 -4.31 7.92
C LYS A 44 -0.11 -3.49 7.72
N ARG A 45 0.96 -4.11 7.21
CA ARG A 45 2.21 -3.42 6.92
C ARG A 45 2.04 -2.28 5.91
N PHE A 46 1.23 -2.50 4.87
CA PHE A 46 0.92 -1.46 3.90
C PHE A 46 0.21 -0.30 4.57
N MET A 47 -0.84 -0.56 5.32
CA MET A 47 -1.60 0.47 6.04
C MET A 47 -0.71 1.27 7.00
N ARG A 48 0.10 0.61 7.81
CA ARG A 48 1.04 1.27 8.74
C ARG A 48 1.96 2.25 8.02
N LYS A 49 2.61 1.79 6.94
CA LYS A 49 3.47 2.65 6.12
C LYS A 49 2.71 3.81 5.50
N ALA A 50 1.52 3.56 4.95
CA ALA A 50 0.70 4.60 4.36
C ALA A 50 0.43 5.72 5.36
N TYR A 51 0.00 5.38 6.54
CA TYR A 51 -0.35 6.34 7.56
C TYR A 51 0.83 7.13 8.13
N LEU A 52 1.96 6.47 8.35
CA LEU A 52 3.12 7.12 8.94
C LEU A 52 3.83 8.09 7.98
N ASN A 53 3.59 7.95 6.68
CA ASN A 53 4.32 8.73 5.68
C ASN A 53 3.54 9.89 5.07
N ASN A 54 2.24 10.06 5.37
CA ASN A 54 1.42 11.18 4.92
C ASN A 54 1.63 11.50 3.42
N PHE A 55 1.28 10.58 2.55
CA PHE A 55 1.42 10.74 1.11
C PHE A 55 0.51 11.85 0.57
N ASP A 56 0.95 12.53 -0.48
CA ASP A 56 0.27 13.69 -1.05
C ASP A 56 -0.57 13.36 -2.28
N TYR A 57 -0.18 12.30 -3.00
CA TYR A 57 -0.83 11.90 -4.25
C TYR A 57 -1.13 10.41 -4.29
N PHE A 58 -2.31 10.10 -4.80
CA PHE A 58 -2.58 8.80 -5.40
C PHE A 58 -2.27 8.91 -6.89
N ALA A 59 -1.35 8.11 -7.38
CA ALA A 59 -0.95 8.15 -8.77
C ALA A 59 -1.16 6.80 -9.47
N THR A 60 -1.58 6.87 -10.73
CA THR A 60 -1.68 5.71 -11.61
C THR A 60 -0.81 5.94 -12.83
N PHE A 61 0.07 5.01 -13.13
CA PHE A 61 0.92 5.04 -14.31
C PHE A 61 0.51 3.93 -15.27
N THR A 62 0.33 4.29 -16.53
CA THR A 62 -0.01 3.39 -17.63
C THR A 62 0.97 3.65 -18.77
N TYR A 63 1.55 2.61 -19.33
CA TYR A 63 2.45 2.79 -20.47
C TYR A 63 1.70 2.91 -21.78
N ALA A 64 2.34 3.54 -22.74
CA ALA A 64 1.91 3.57 -24.13
C ALA A 64 2.65 2.47 -24.91
N ASP A 65 1.91 1.67 -25.66
CA ASP A 65 2.42 0.46 -26.34
C ASP A 65 3.42 0.81 -27.46
N ASP A 66 3.32 2.01 -28.02
CA ASP A 66 4.25 2.57 -29.00
C ASP A 66 5.60 2.97 -28.39
N LYS A 67 5.68 3.11 -27.07
CA LYS A 67 6.89 3.56 -26.37
C LYS A 67 7.60 2.46 -25.60
N HIS A 68 6.86 1.52 -25.07
CA HIS A 68 7.39 0.51 -24.15
C HIS A 68 6.71 -0.83 -24.26
N THR A 69 7.49 -1.89 -24.09
CA THR A 69 6.97 -3.18 -23.66
C THR A 69 6.62 -3.13 -22.16
N GLU A 70 5.83 -4.06 -21.70
CA GLU A 70 5.46 -4.16 -20.28
C GLU A 70 6.68 -4.30 -19.37
N GLU A 71 7.64 -5.16 -19.73
CA GLU A 71 8.85 -5.39 -18.94
C GLU A 71 9.74 -4.14 -18.88
N ASP A 72 9.89 -3.47 -20.03
CA ASP A 72 10.65 -2.23 -20.12
C ASP A 72 10.00 -1.12 -19.27
N PHE A 73 8.69 -1.00 -19.34
CA PHE A 73 7.95 -0.06 -18.51
C PHE A 73 8.14 -0.33 -17.00
N LYS A 74 7.97 -1.58 -16.55
CA LYS A 74 8.22 -1.97 -15.15
C LYS A 74 9.62 -1.54 -14.70
N LYS A 75 10.63 -1.90 -15.46
CA LYS A 75 12.04 -1.60 -15.17
C LYS A 75 12.32 -0.10 -15.14
N LYS A 76 11.91 0.62 -16.16
CA LYS A 76 12.19 2.05 -16.31
C LYS A 76 11.41 2.89 -15.29
N LEU A 77 10.13 2.58 -15.01
CA LEU A 77 9.37 3.28 -13.98
C LEU A 77 9.96 3.05 -12.59
N ALA A 78 10.27 1.80 -12.23
CA ALA A 78 10.90 1.48 -10.96
C ALA A 78 12.22 2.22 -10.77
N ASN A 79 13.08 2.26 -11.80
CA ASN A 79 14.34 3.00 -11.76
C ASN A 79 14.12 4.52 -11.63
N THR A 80 13.12 5.08 -12.31
CA THR A 80 12.80 6.50 -12.24
C THR A 80 12.32 6.88 -10.83
N LEU A 81 11.40 6.11 -10.25
CA LEU A 81 10.92 6.35 -8.89
C LEU A 81 12.03 6.16 -7.84
N LYS A 82 12.88 5.15 -8.01
CA LYS A 82 14.07 4.95 -7.16
C LYS A 82 15.05 6.11 -7.24
N HIS A 83 15.27 6.66 -8.45
CA HIS A 83 16.11 7.84 -8.64
C HIS A 83 15.55 9.05 -7.90
N PHE A 84 14.25 9.32 -8.02
CA PHE A 84 13.61 10.42 -7.30
C PHE A 84 13.63 10.21 -5.77
N ALA A 85 13.44 8.97 -5.30
CA ALA A 85 13.56 8.68 -3.88
C ALA A 85 14.98 8.96 -3.36
N ASN A 86 15.99 8.51 -4.07
CA ASN A 86 17.39 8.65 -3.62
C ASN A 86 17.94 10.08 -3.73
N ARG A 87 17.53 10.84 -4.77
CA ARG A 87 18.13 12.15 -5.07
C ARG A 87 17.25 13.34 -4.71
N LYS A 88 15.93 13.14 -4.63
CA LYS A 88 14.96 14.21 -4.40
C LYS A 88 14.10 13.99 -3.16
N GLY A 89 14.38 12.96 -2.37
CA GLY A 89 13.66 12.67 -1.14
C GLY A 89 12.21 12.19 -1.33
N TRP A 90 11.86 11.72 -2.55
CA TRP A 90 10.53 11.17 -2.78
C TRP A 90 10.30 9.93 -1.94
N LYS A 91 9.07 9.79 -1.46
CA LYS A 91 8.61 8.56 -0.83
C LYS A 91 7.48 7.98 -1.68
N TYR A 92 7.50 6.67 -1.88
CA TYR A 92 6.45 6.00 -2.62
C TYR A 92 6.22 4.59 -2.12
N MET A 93 4.99 4.14 -2.33
CA MET A 93 4.60 2.74 -2.18
C MET A 93 3.46 2.43 -3.14
N GLY A 94 3.51 1.27 -3.77
CA GLY A 94 2.53 0.95 -4.81
C GLY A 94 2.47 -0.53 -5.17
N VAL A 95 1.55 -0.84 -6.05
CA VAL A 95 1.29 -2.19 -6.54
C VAL A 95 1.10 -2.18 -8.06
N TRP A 96 1.53 -3.25 -8.68
CA TRP A 96 1.23 -3.53 -10.07
C TRP A 96 -0.14 -4.18 -10.19
N GLU A 97 -0.94 -3.76 -11.17
CA GLU A 97 -2.25 -4.33 -11.46
C GLU A 97 -2.45 -4.44 -12.96
N ARG A 98 -3.20 -5.46 -13.36
CA ARG A 98 -3.68 -5.61 -14.74
C ARG A 98 -5.13 -5.19 -14.84
N GLY A 99 -5.40 -4.24 -15.72
CA GLY A 99 -6.74 -3.77 -16.03
C GLY A 99 -7.63 -4.89 -16.59
N GLY A 100 -8.92 -4.85 -16.24
CA GLY A 100 -9.83 -5.97 -16.53
C GLY A 100 -10.14 -6.22 -18.00
N GLU A 101 -10.21 -5.20 -18.86
CA GLU A 101 -10.63 -5.35 -20.26
C GLU A 101 -9.46 -5.64 -21.21
N ASN A 102 -8.40 -4.86 -21.11
CA ASN A 102 -7.26 -4.96 -22.04
C ASN A 102 -6.06 -5.65 -21.40
N ASN A 103 -6.22 -6.23 -20.21
CA ASN A 103 -5.13 -6.84 -19.44
C ASN A 103 -3.85 -5.99 -19.34
N ARG A 104 -3.99 -4.67 -19.59
CA ARG A 104 -2.87 -3.71 -19.59
C ARG A 104 -2.34 -3.51 -18.17
N LEU A 105 -1.03 -3.46 -18.05
CA LEU A 105 -0.38 -3.25 -16.77
C LEU A 105 -0.47 -1.80 -16.33
N HIS A 106 -0.85 -1.58 -15.09
CA HIS A 106 -0.85 -0.30 -14.38
C HIS A 106 -0.01 -0.38 -13.11
N PHE A 107 0.56 0.75 -12.73
CA PHE A 107 1.18 0.89 -11.42
C PHE A 107 0.40 1.91 -10.60
N HIS A 108 -0.24 1.47 -9.54
CA HIS A 108 -0.96 2.32 -8.58
C HIS A 108 -0.06 2.61 -7.39
N ALA A 109 0.13 3.88 -7.07
CA ALA A 109 1.05 4.29 -6.02
C ALA A 109 0.51 5.43 -5.15
N LEU A 110 0.89 5.40 -3.88
CA LEU A 110 0.91 6.56 -3.01
C LEU A 110 2.27 7.23 -3.16
N LEU A 111 2.27 8.53 -3.38
CA LEU A 111 3.48 9.32 -3.60
C LEU A 111 3.52 10.51 -2.65
N LYS A 112 4.71 10.79 -2.14
CA LYS A 112 5.06 12.03 -1.47
C LYS A 112 6.24 12.64 -2.21
N ALA A 113 6.04 13.83 -2.77
CA ALA A 113 7.08 14.60 -3.44
C ALA A 113 7.36 15.85 -2.62
N PRO A 114 8.57 16.07 -2.11
CA PRO A 114 8.94 17.32 -1.48
C PRO A 114 8.67 18.51 -2.41
N GLU A 115 8.36 19.65 -1.86
CA GLU A 115 8.06 20.88 -2.61
C GLU A 115 9.17 21.20 -3.62
N GLY A 116 8.80 21.63 -4.82
CA GLY A 116 9.75 21.94 -5.89
C GLY A 116 10.45 20.75 -6.54
N THR A 117 10.19 19.51 -6.12
CA THR A 117 10.88 18.31 -6.68
C THR A 117 10.09 17.56 -7.74
N MET A 118 8.82 17.94 -7.99
CA MET A 118 7.99 17.32 -9.01
C MET A 118 8.59 17.60 -10.40
N PRO A 119 8.86 16.56 -11.22
CA PRO A 119 9.35 16.77 -12.58
C PRO A 119 8.20 17.19 -13.50
N GLY A 120 8.46 18.10 -14.41
CA GLY A 120 7.44 18.62 -15.33
C GLY A 120 6.31 19.36 -14.60
N GLU A 121 5.16 19.43 -15.23
CA GLU A 121 4.00 20.15 -14.75
C GLU A 121 2.83 19.21 -14.50
N LEU A 122 2.00 19.52 -13.52
CA LEU A 122 0.70 18.89 -13.31
C LEU A 122 -0.34 19.70 -14.08
N ILE A 123 -0.94 19.10 -15.09
CA ILE A 123 -1.94 19.73 -15.97
C ILE A 123 -3.29 19.04 -15.83
N GLU A 124 -4.36 19.82 -15.82
CA GLU A 124 -5.72 19.30 -15.88
C GLU A 124 -6.05 18.89 -17.31
N VAL A 125 -6.49 17.64 -17.49
CA VAL A 125 -6.90 17.08 -18.78
C VAL A 125 -8.33 16.58 -18.66
N THR A 126 -9.14 16.92 -19.65
CA THR A 126 -10.51 16.38 -19.73
C THR A 126 -10.52 15.11 -20.56
N ASP A 127 -10.78 13.99 -19.90
CA ASP A 127 -10.88 12.67 -20.51
C ASP A 127 -12.35 12.26 -20.68
N PHE A 128 -12.62 11.46 -21.70
CA PHE A 128 -13.91 10.84 -21.87
C PHE A 128 -13.90 9.40 -21.33
N ASN A 129 -14.77 9.14 -20.37
CA ASN A 129 -14.92 7.79 -19.83
C ASN A 129 -15.95 7.03 -20.68
N ILE A 130 -15.46 6.09 -21.47
CA ILE A 130 -16.28 5.28 -22.40
C ILE A 130 -17.37 4.48 -21.67
N LYS A 131 -17.09 3.99 -20.45
CA LYS A 131 -18.05 3.18 -19.69
C LYS A 131 -19.22 3.99 -19.13
N THR A 132 -18.94 5.20 -18.67
CA THR A 132 -19.96 6.06 -18.05
C THR A 132 -20.51 7.09 -19.02
N HIS A 133 -19.98 7.17 -20.25
CA HIS A 133 -20.27 8.19 -21.27
C HIS A 133 -20.21 9.62 -20.72
N ARG A 134 -19.27 9.88 -19.79
CA ARG A 134 -19.10 11.19 -19.15
C ARG A 134 -17.69 11.72 -19.28
N GLN A 135 -17.57 13.01 -19.40
CA GLN A 135 -16.28 13.67 -19.25
C GLN A 135 -15.80 13.58 -17.80
N LYS A 136 -14.54 13.29 -17.61
CA LYS A 136 -13.87 13.28 -16.31
C LYS A 136 -12.60 14.13 -16.41
N LYS A 137 -12.46 15.09 -15.50
CA LYS A 137 -11.21 15.82 -15.33
C LYS A 137 -10.22 14.97 -14.56
N THR A 138 -9.01 14.88 -15.08
CA THR A 138 -7.89 14.18 -14.46
C THR A 138 -6.68 15.11 -14.42
N VAL A 139 -5.83 14.98 -13.41
CA VAL A 139 -4.58 15.72 -13.34
C VAL A 139 -3.47 14.79 -13.82
N GLN A 140 -2.74 15.21 -14.83
CA GLN A 140 -1.69 14.42 -15.45
C GLN A 140 -0.34 15.14 -15.35
N ASN A 141 0.75 14.36 -15.31
CA ASN A 141 2.09 14.93 -15.23
C ASN A 141 2.79 14.86 -16.59
N THR A 142 3.22 16.00 -17.10
CA THR A 142 3.83 16.13 -18.45
C THR A 142 5.09 15.30 -18.60
N PHE A 143 5.95 15.21 -17.57
CA PHE A 143 7.18 14.40 -17.61
C PHE A 143 6.88 12.91 -17.73
N PHE A 144 5.98 12.39 -16.88
CA PHE A 144 5.64 10.98 -16.90
C PHE A 144 4.87 10.60 -18.17
N ASN A 145 3.99 11.48 -18.65
CA ASN A 145 3.26 11.27 -19.91
C ASN A 145 4.21 11.18 -21.10
N LYS A 146 5.19 12.10 -21.19
CA LYS A 146 6.19 12.08 -22.24
C LYS A 146 7.04 10.82 -22.18
N LYS A 147 7.43 10.41 -21.00
CA LYS A 147 8.39 9.32 -20.79
C LYS A 147 7.76 7.93 -20.89
N PHE A 148 6.54 7.73 -20.37
CA PHE A 148 5.94 6.41 -20.24
C PHE A 148 4.63 6.24 -20.97
N GLY A 149 3.79 7.24 -20.98
CA GLY A 149 2.43 7.22 -21.41
C GLY A 149 1.54 7.94 -20.38
N ARG A 150 0.30 7.53 -20.23
CA ARG A 150 -0.64 8.21 -19.33
C ARG A 150 -0.24 8.09 -17.87
N SER A 151 -0.30 9.21 -17.16
CA SER A 151 -0.16 9.26 -15.71
C SER A 151 -1.29 10.10 -15.10
N ASP A 152 -1.97 9.58 -14.11
CA ASP A 152 -3.00 10.30 -13.36
C ASP A 152 -2.49 10.57 -11.95
N PHE A 153 -2.61 11.82 -11.48
CA PHE A 153 -2.19 12.27 -10.15
C PHE A 153 -3.38 12.86 -9.41
N GLU A 154 -3.96 12.11 -8.50
CA GLU A 154 -5.05 12.57 -7.65
C GLU A 154 -4.46 13.05 -6.32
N LYS A 155 -4.65 14.34 -6.00
CA LYS A 155 -4.20 14.89 -4.72
C LYS A 155 -5.02 14.30 -3.58
N ILE A 156 -4.34 13.70 -2.60
CA ILE A 156 -4.99 13.11 -1.45
C ILE A 156 -5.38 14.21 -0.48
N ILE A 157 -6.67 14.32 -0.22
CA ILE A 157 -7.19 15.23 0.79
C ILE A 157 -6.79 14.67 2.16
N LYS A 158 -6.04 15.45 2.95
CA LYS A 158 -5.53 15.04 4.28
C LYS A 158 -6.63 14.98 5.36
N LYS A 159 -7.86 14.67 4.97
CA LYS A 159 -8.93 14.31 5.91
C LYS A 159 -8.90 12.80 6.14
N PRO A 160 -9.09 12.31 7.37
CA PRO A 160 -8.93 10.89 7.70
C PRO A 160 -9.70 9.94 6.77
N ARG A 161 -10.96 10.26 6.44
CA ARG A 161 -11.79 9.44 5.54
C ARG A 161 -11.26 9.38 4.11
N ALA A 162 -10.86 10.52 3.53
CA ALA A 162 -10.40 10.57 2.15
C ALA A 162 -9.04 9.86 1.99
N TYR A 163 -8.17 10.02 2.98
CA TYR A 163 -6.89 9.32 3.01
C TYR A 163 -7.08 7.80 3.10
N LEU A 164 -7.98 7.34 3.98
CA LEU A 164 -8.36 5.93 4.10
C LEU A 164 -8.86 5.37 2.77
N SER A 165 -9.72 6.09 2.07
CA SER A 165 -10.27 5.64 0.78
C SER A 165 -9.18 5.39 -0.26
N ALA A 166 -8.17 6.26 -0.36
CA ALA A 166 -7.04 6.08 -1.28
C ALA A 166 -6.19 4.85 -0.89
N VAL A 167 -5.94 4.64 0.39
CA VAL A 167 -5.22 3.48 0.91
C VAL A 167 -6.00 2.19 0.66
N GLU A 168 -7.30 2.17 0.96
CA GLU A 168 -8.17 1.02 0.76
C GLU A 168 -8.31 0.65 -0.71
N TYR A 169 -8.31 1.64 -1.59
CA TYR A 169 -8.34 1.41 -3.02
C TYR A 169 -7.13 0.57 -3.48
N ILE A 170 -5.93 0.92 -3.05
CA ILE A 170 -4.73 0.13 -3.35
C ILE A 170 -4.77 -1.25 -2.67
N LEU A 171 -5.30 -1.34 -1.45
CA LEU A 171 -5.40 -2.61 -0.73
C LEU A 171 -6.27 -3.65 -1.45
N LYS A 172 -7.25 -3.24 -2.25
CA LYS A 172 -8.03 -4.15 -3.10
C LYS A 172 -7.14 -4.90 -4.09
N TYR A 173 -6.16 -4.21 -4.67
CA TYR A 173 -5.25 -4.79 -5.64
C TYR A 173 -4.23 -5.75 -5.00
N ILE A 174 -3.76 -5.44 -3.79
CA ILE A 174 -2.86 -6.34 -3.04
C ILE A 174 -3.50 -7.72 -2.86
N SER A 175 -4.80 -7.76 -2.63
CA SER A 175 -5.54 -9.02 -2.45
C SER A 175 -5.82 -9.73 -3.77
N LYS A 176 -5.98 -8.97 -4.86
CA LYS A 176 -6.43 -9.47 -6.16
C LYS A 176 -5.30 -10.04 -7.00
N THR A 177 -4.17 -9.37 -7.03
CA THR A 177 -3.11 -9.66 -8.01
C THR A 177 -2.02 -10.60 -7.49
N GLY A 178 -1.84 -10.71 -6.17
CA GLY A 178 -0.71 -11.43 -5.58
C GLY A 178 0.66 -10.79 -5.85
N GLU A 179 0.70 -9.70 -6.64
CA GLU A 179 1.92 -8.98 -7.00
C GLU A 179 2.63 -8.40 -5.78
N ARG A 180 3.94 -8.24 -5.87
CA ARG A 180 4.73 -7.63 -4.79
C ARG A 180 4.41 -6.16 -4.67
N ILE A 181 4.28 -5.69 -3.42
CA ILE A 181 4.22 -4.27 -3.12
C ILE A 181 5.62 -3.69 -3.28
N VAL A 182 5.70 -2.58 -4.00
CA VAL A 182 6.94 -1.84 -4.21
C VAL A 182 7.02 -0.70 -3.21
N TYR A 183 8.15 -0.53 -2.54
CA TYR A 183 8.39 0.52 -1.55
C TYR A 183 9.65 1.30 -1.85
N SER A 184 9.65 2.61 -1.63
CA SER A 184 10.90 3.35 -1.48
C SER A 184 11.59 2.98 -0.15
N ARG A 185 12.89 3.16 -0.07
CA ARG A 185 13.64 2.98 1.18
C ARG A 185 13.23 4.04 2.21
N GLY A 186 13.44 3.74 3.50
CA GLY A 186 13.22 4.70 4.58
C GLY A 186 11.76 5.00 4.91
N LEU A 187 10.81 4.14 4.51
CA LEU A 187 9.44 4.25 4.97
C LEU A 187 9.29 3.65 6.37
N PRO A 188 9.06 4.45 7.42
CA PRO A 188 8.87 3.94 8.76
C PRO A 188 7.62 3.05 8.83
N MET A 189 7.68 2.04 9.68
CA MET A 189 6.55 1.17 10.05
C MET A 189 6.05 1.42 11.46
N TYR A 190 6.81 2.15 12.23
CA TYR A 190 6.54 2.44 13.63
C TYR A 190 6.92 3.88 13.95
N ILE A 191 6.37 4.36 15.03
CA ILE A 191 6.80 5.57 15.69
C ILE A 191 7.57 5.11 16.94
N ILE A 192 8.76 5.65 17.14
CA ILE A 192 9.52 5.51 18.38
C ILE A 192 9.32 6.81 19.12
N SER A 193 8.80 6.77 20.31
CA SER A 193 8.59 7.95 21.13
C SER A 193 8.78 7.60 22.60
N ASP A 194 9.27 8.55 23.36
CA ASP A 194 9.24 8.50 24.82
C ASP A 194 7.79 8.77 25.24
N ILE A 195 7.21 7.83 25.96
CA ILE A 195 5.88 7.95 26.53
C ILE A 195 6.08 8.31 28.00
N ASN A 196 5.63 9.50 28.39
CA ASN A 196 5.64 9.91 29.79
C ASN A 196 4.50 9.24 30.56
N SER A 197 4.71 8.99 31.86
CA SER A 197 3.69 8.42 32.76
C SER A 197 2.39 9.23 32.81
N GLU A 198 2.46 10.53 32.49
CA GLU A 198 1.31 11.42 32.42
C GLU A 198 0.51 11.26 31.11
N ASP A 199 1.06 10.65 30.08
CA ASP A 199 0.37 10.40 28.82
C ASP A 199 -0.58 9.21 28.84
N VAL A 200 -0.99 8.85 29.99
CA VAL A 200 -1.46 7.58 30.41
C VAL A 200 -2.71 7.09 29.74
N LEU A 201 -2.47 6.18 28.85
CA LEU A 201 -3.31 4.98 28.80
C LEU A 201 -2.44 3.78 28.41
N CYS A 202 -1.14 3.94 28.33
CA CYS A 202 -0.26 2.84 28.00
C CYS A 202 1.03 2.90 28.80
N ARG A 203 1.08 2.17 29.88
CA ARG A 203 2.30 1.95 30.65
C ARG A 203 3.24 0.97 29.97
N THR A 204 2.72 0.15 29.07
CA THR A 204 3.49 -0.82 28.33
C THR A 204 4.54 -0.11 27.49
N GLY A 205 5.77 -0.20 27.89
CA GLY A 205 6.88 0.35 27.14
C GLY A 205 7.52 1.60 27.65
N LEU A 206 7.16 2.07 28.83
CA LEU A 206 7.82 3.19 29.50
C LEU A 206 9.31 2.94 29.73
N GLU A 207 9.68 1.70 29.97
CA GLU A 207 11.04 1.32 30.31
C GLU A 207 11.98 1.27 29.11
N ASP A 208 11.47 1.11 27.89
CA ASP A 208 12.27 0.80 26.71
C ASP A 208 11.87 1.64 25.51
N LYS A 209 11.78 2.90 25.47
CA LYS A 209 11.57 3.71 24.24
C LYS A 209 10.84 2.96 23.13
N LYS A 210 9.61 2.52 23.37
CA LYS A 210 9.01 1.46 22.56
C LYS A 210 8.30 1.90 21.31
N LEU A 211 8.48 1.08 20.36
CA LEU A 211 7.75 0.89 19.12
C LEU A 211 6.26 0.95 19.27
N VAL A 212 5.63 2.01 18.83
CA VAL A 212 4.18 2.12 18.76
C VAL A 212 3.74 1.68 17.39
N LEU A 213 3.11 0.53 17.35
CA LEU A 213 2.47 0.02 16.16
C LEU A 213 1.20 0.79 15.86
N TYR A 214 0.99 1.06 14.61
CA TYR A 214 0.09 2.06 14.13
C TYR A 214 -1.43 1.80 14.22
N ASP A 215 -1.98 0.61 14.28
CA ASP A 215 -3.39 0.43 13.90
C ASP A 215 -4.46 0.82 14.92
N LYS A 216 -4.58 0.09 15.94
CA LYS A 216 -5.49 0.34 17.03
C LYS A 216 -4.67 0.18 18.29
N PHE A 217 -4.26 1.28 18.85
CA PHE A 217 -3.47 1.21 20.05
C PHE A 217 -4.37 0.80 21.20
N GLY A 218 -4.40 -0.49 21.46
CA GLY A 218 -4.80 -1.01 22.73
C GLY A 218 -3.60 -0.89 23.67
N CYS A 219 -3.77 -0.20 24.75
CA CYS A 219 -2.80 -0.11 25.83
C CYS A 219 -3.04 -1.26 26.79
N TRP A 220 -1.98 -1.96 27.13
CA TRP A 220 -2.02 -3.12 28.01
C TRP A 220 -0.95 -2.97 29.09
N ASP A 221 -1.26 -3.27 30.31
CA ASP A 221 -0.34 -3.33 31.43
C ASP A 221 -0.53 -4.66 32.16
N GLU A 222 0.53 -5.41 32.34
CA GLU A 222 0.52 -6.73 32.99
C GLU A 222 -0.58 -7.69 32.49
N GLY A 223 -0.96 -7.56 31.22
CA GLY A 223 -2.02 -8.37 30.59
C GLY A 223 -3.43 -7.79 30.69
N GLU A 224 -3.62 -6.70 31.39
CA GLU A 224 -4.90 -5.98 31.45
C GLU A 224 -5.02 -4.92 30.36
N TYR A 225 -6.20 -4.81 29.75
CA TYR A 225 -6.48 -3.80 28.74
C TYR A 225 -6.84 -2.47 29.39
N LEU A 226 -5.99 -1.48 29.22
CA LEU A 226 -6.15 -0.14 29.80
C LEU A 226 -6.97 0.83 28.94
N GLY A 227 -7.19 0.51 27.67
CA GLY A 227 -7.95 1.38 26.77
C GLY A 227 -7.23 1.67 25.44
N ALA A 228 -7.84 2.55 24.64
CA ALA A 228 -7.28 3.01 23.38
C ALA A 228 -6.49 4.31 23.57
N MET A 229 -5.34 4.44 22.90
CA MET A 229 -4.55 5.66 22.93
C MET A 229 -5.33 6.84 22.31
N SER A 230 -5.26 8.00 22.93
CA SER A 230 -5.91 9.22 22.41
C SER A 230 -5.34 9.67 21.07
N GLU A 231 -6.14 10.35 20.26
CA GLU A 231 -5.67 10.91 18.98
C GLU A 231 -4.63 12.04 19.17
N GLU A 232 -4.68 12.75 20.31
CA GLU A 232 -3.69 13.77 20.65
C GLU A 232 -2.32 13.15 20.90
N THR A 233 -2.26 12.09 21.70
CA THR A 233 -1.02 11.36 21.95
C THR A 233 -0.44 10.79 20.68
N LYS A 234 -1.28 10.19 19.81
CA LYS A 234 -0.86 9.72 18.47
C LYS A 234 -0.31 10.86 17.61
N LYS A 235 -0.94 12.03 17.63
CA LYS A 235 -0.52 13.20 16.86
C LYS A 235 0.82 13.73 17.35
N ARG A 236 1.01 13.82 18.64
CA ARG A 236 2.28 14.24 19.27
C ARG A 236 3.42 13.28 18.91
N MET A 237 3.20 11.98 19.07
CA MET A 237 4.18 10.96 18.70
C MET A 237 4.60 11.03 17.23
N ARG A 238 3.69 11.43 16.34
CA ARG A 238 4.00 11.64 14.91
C ARG A 238 4.85 12.88 14.67
N SER A 239 4.72 13.92 15.47
CA SER A 239 5.49 15.15 15.32
C SER A 239 6.95 15.03 15.79
N THR A 240 7.25 14.07 16.66
CA THR A 240 8.61 13.81 17.17
C THR A 240 9.46 12.93 16.26
N THR A 241 8.90 12.38 15.19
CA THR A 241 9.58 11.49 14.22
C THR A 241 9.97 12.19 12.90
N SER A 242 10.03 13.51 12.88
CA SER A 242 10.44 14.32 11.70
C SER A 242 11.95 14.37 11.55
#